data_1dc979ed28690f3b728c9d9956c2984f
#
_entry.id   1dc979ed28690f3b728c9d9956c2984f
#
_cell.length_a   1.000
_cell.length_b   1.000
_cell.length_c   1.000
_cell.angle_alpha   90.00
_cell.angle_beta   90.00
_cell.angle_gamma   90.00
#
_symmetry.space_group_name_H-M   'P 1'
#
loop_
_entity.id
_entity.type
_entity.pdbx_description
1 polymer ?
#
loop_
_entity_poly.entity_id
_entity_poly.type
_entity_poly.pdbx_seq_one_letter_code
_entity_poly.pdbx_strand_id
1 'polypeptide(L)'
;MSERLYIVTLHDRRDLENFYDEMEHIGSRNHLPTREVRVARRRPISRNTMYWLTDEEAEALRQDERVWAVDLTPEEKGLTLDRYYTPYVMNGTFWKGGGVAPTFLDWAKLHCAGDIAQRQKNVWGSDTATQTVNEACTIFGDGSNVDIIIGDDVVGSNANEYNDDQGNSRFVQYDWFGNLNSLVGSIDDDGQTLPTGTYTYTTTANSNYHGTHVMGTAGGIKYGWAKNANLYNYDVFTYPALLVFDYIRAFHRSKPVNATTGFKNPTVCNHSWGYNYTVSDLSTNGFNNLNSIFYRGTTYSAANPGPSGWSRQGVKDDFGFNFDAGNGRIPAVYAALDADVEDAIEEGIITIVAAGNSNWYMVDDGHPDYNNTFNYSGLGSAVPLHQGTSPSSAPSCIRVGALDANADNRRASYSNYGPQITIWAPGTQIVSCFNYQGFNDTSPGRVTGVDYYYPI
;
A
#
# COMPACT_ATOMS: atom_id res chain seq x y z
N MET A 1 -22.21 -14.57 46.15
CA MET A 1 -21.35 -13.57 45.48
C MET A 1 -22.01 -13.10 44.20
N SER A 2 -21.83 -11.84 43.80
CA SER A 2 -22.47 -11.34 42.57
C SER A 2 -21.69 -11.79 41.36
N GLU A 3 -22.38 -12.30 40.36
CA GLU A 3 -21.77 -12.58 39.05
C GLU A 3 -21.51 -11.27 38.31
N ARG A 4 -20.39 -11.25 37.57
CA ARG A 4 -20.00 -10.19 36.64
C ARG A 4 -19.79 -10.78 35.25
N LEU A 5 -19.81 -9.93 34.24
CA LEU A 5 -19.62 -10.36 32.88
C LEU A 5 -18.10 -10.42 32.58
N TYR A 6 -17.59 -11.64 32.40
CA TYR A 6 -16.19 -11.88 32.05
C TYR A 6 -16.05 -12.34 30.61
N ILE A 7 -14.94 -11.95 29.98
CA ILE A 7 -14.49 -12.41 28.68
C ILE A 7 -13.38 -13.42 28.94
N VAL A 8 -13.59 -14.67 28.57
CA VAL A 8 -12.59 -15.73 28.65
C VAL A 8 -11.99 -15.91 27.26
N THR A 9 -10.67 -15.77 27.17
CA THR A 9 -9.89 -15.91 25.93
C THR A 9 -9.04 -17.15 26.00
N LEU A 10 -9.11 -18.04 25.02
CA LEU A 10 -8.28 -19.22 24.93
C LEU A 10 -6.98 -18.97 24.14
N HIS A 11 -5.93 -19.75 24.39
CA HIS A 11 -4.71 -19.74 23.59
C HIS A 11 -4.96 -20.27 22.18
N ASP A 12 -5.75 -21.34 22.04
CA ASP A 12 -6.05 -21.98 20.76
C ASP A 12 -7.56 -22.01 20.49
N ARG A 13 -7.94 -21.65 19.27
CA ARG A 13 -9.33 -21.74 18.84
C ARG A 13 -9.84 -23.18 18.74
N ARG A 14 -8.95 -24.15 18.55
CA ARG A 14 -9.32 -25.58 18.49
C ARG A 14 -9.90 -26.11 19.77
N ASP A 15 -9.62 -25.46 20.90
CA ASP A 15 -10.14 -25.86 22.21
C ASP A 15 -11.56 -25.33 22.49
N LEU A 16 -12.11 -24.43 21.65
CA LEU A 16 -13.37 -23.74 21.92
C LEU A 16 -14.55 -24.67 22.16
N GLU A 17 -14.78 -25.66 21.30
CA GLU A 17 -15.93 -26.51 21.40
C GLU A 17 -15.92 -27.37 22.70
N ASN A 18 -14.75 -27.96 22.98
CA ASN A 18 -14.55 -28.71 24.21
C ASN A 18 -14.70 -27.80 25.44
N PHE A 19 -14.17 -26.60 25.37
CA PHE A 19 -14.26 -25.62 26.45
C PHE A 19 -15.71 -25.16 26.70
N TYR A 20 -16.52 -24.99 25.65
CA TYR A 20 -17.94 -24.69 25.75
C TYR A 20 -18.66 -25.81 26.48
N ASP A 21 -18.43 -27.06 26.07
CA ASP A 21 -19.08 -28.21 26.69
C ASP A 21 -18.75 -28.35 28.16
N GLU A 22 -17.49 -28.14 28.52
CA GLU A 22 -17.03 -28.21 29.91
C GLU A 22 -17.54 -27.04 30.75
N MET A 23 -17.62 -25.83 30.23
CA MET A 23 -18.13 -24.66 30.96
C MET A 23 -19.64 -24.70 31.17
N GLU A 24 -20.39 -25.30 30.27
CA GLU A 24 -21.82 -25.27 30.27
C GLU A 24 -22.46 -26.52 30.90
N HIS A 25 -21.68 -27.56 31.17
CA HIS A 25 -22.17 -28.80 31.79
C HIS A 25 -21.69 -28.95 33.23
N ILE A 26 -22.59 -29.29 34.14
CA ILE A 26 -22.25 -29.54 35.52
C ILE A 26 -21.30 -30.75 35.62
N GLY A 27 -20.23 -30.61 36.38
CA GLY A 27 -19.24 -31.67 36.59
C GLY A 27 -17.97 -31.50 35.81
N SER A 28 -17.74 -30.34 35.23
CA SER A 28 -16.45 -29.95 34.67
C SER A 28 -15.30 -30.03 35.69
N ARG A 29 -14.08 -30.01 35.26
CA ARG A 29 -12.88 -30.46 36.01
C ARG A 29 -11.93 -29.31 36.33
N ASN A 30 -11.13 -29.51 37.37
CA ASN A 30 -10.02 -28.68 37.76
C ASN A 30 -10.39 -27.21 38.04
N HIS A 31 -9.95 -26.28 37.21
CA HIS A 31 -10.13 -24.83 37.40
C HIS A 31 -11.48 -24.31 36.90
N LEU A 32 -12.33 -25.17 36.39
CA LEU A 32 -13.62 -24.77 35.83
C LEU A 32 -14.72 -24.69 36.95
N PRO A 33 -15.71 -23.85 36.76
CA PRO A 33 -16.84 -23.78 37.69
C PRO A 33 -17.53 -25.12 37.90
N THR A 34 -17.94 -25.40 39.14
CA THR A 34 -18.65 -26.63 39.49
C THR A 34 -20.16 -26.52 39.36
N ARG A 35 -20.64 -25.49 38.74
CA ARG A 35 -22.07 -25.20 38.46
C ARG A 35 -22.26 -24.96 36.97
N GLU A 36 -23.49 -24.99 36.54
CA GLU A 36 -23.87 -24.52 35.21
C GLU A 36 -23.60 -23.01 35.09
N VAL A 37 -22.77 -22.63 34.15
CA VAL A 37 -22.38 -21.26 33.92
C VAL A 37 -23.32 -20.61 32.90
N ARG A 38 -23.79 -19.43 33.23
CA ARG A 38 -24.62 -18.66 32.31
C ARG A 38 -23.76 -18.03 31.23
N VAL A 39 -23.96 -18.46 29.98
CA VAL A 39 -23.32 -17.91 28.81
C VAL A 39 -24.00 -16.60 28.40
N ALA A 40 -23.22 -15.53 28.31
CA ALA A 40 -23.72 -14.26 27.79
C ALA A 40 -23.65 -14.22 26.27
N ARG A 41 -22.50 -14.68 25.71
CA ARG A 41 -22.31 -14.70 24.25
C ARG A 41 -21.22 -15.68 23.84
N ARG A 42 -21.55 -16.67 23.04
CA ARG A 42 -20.59 -17.48 22.30
C ARG A 42 -20.11 -16.73 21.06
N ARG A 43 -18.86 -16.92 20.73
CA ARG A 43 -18.21 -16.29 19.54
C ARG A 43 -17.47 -17.36 18.74
N PRO A 44 -18.15 -18.21 17.94
CA PRO A 44 -17.55 -19.40 17.32
C PRO A 44 -16.37 -19.13 16.40
N ILE A 45 -16.25 -17.91 15.87
CA ILE A 45 -15.11 -17.48 15.02
C ILE A 45 -14.00 -16.77 15.80
N SER A 46 -14.14 -16.67 17.12
CA SER A 46 -13.21 -15.95 18.00
C SER A 46 -12.75 -16.88 19.13
N ARG A 47 -11.56 -16.66 19.65
CA ARG A 47 -11.06 -17.31 20.86
C ARG A 47 -11.69 -16.76 22.15
N ASN A 48 -12.58 -15.78 22.06
CA ASN A 48 -13.21 -15.11 23.18
C ASN A 48 -14.66 -15.56 23.35
N THR A 49 -15.04 -15.86 24.57
CA THR A 49 -16.44 -16.14 24.94
C THR A 49 -16.81 -15.34 26.17
N MET A 50 -18.06 -14.92 26.30
CA MET A 50 -18.52 -14.11 27.40
C MET A 50 -19.38 -14.97 28.36
N TYR A 51 -18.97 -15.01 29.64
CA TYR A 51 -19.63 -15.76 30.70
C TYR A 51 -19.95 -14.88 31.89
N TRP A 52 -21.04 -15.20 32.58
CA TRP A 52 -21.33 -14.66 33.89
C TRP A 52 -20.66 -15.51 34.96
N LEU A 53 -19.62 -14.95 35.60
CA LEU A 53 -18.78 -15.62 36.58
C LEU A 53 -18.71 -14.82 37.89
N THR A 54 -18.46 -15.52 38.99
CA THR A 54 -17.97 -14.84 40.20
C THR A 54 -16.48 -14.49 40.05
N ASP A 55 -16.00 -13.59 40.89
CA ASP A 55 -14.59 -13.21 40.86
C ASP A 55 -13.66 -14.40 41.16
N GLU A 56 -14.11 -15.32 42.05
CA GLU A 56 -13.36 -16.55 42.38
C GLU A 56 -13.32 -17.53 41.21
N GLU A 57 -14.43 -17.70 40.50
CA GLU A 57 -14.48 -18.54 39.30
C GLU A 57 -13.57 -17.98 38.18
N ALA A 58 -13.60 -16.67 38.00
CA ALA A 58 -12.73 -16.02 37.05
C ALA A 58 -11.24 -16.18 37.40
N GLU A 59 -10.91 -16.11 38.70
CA GLU A 59 -9.52 -16.33 39.17
C GLU A 59 -9.10 -17.80 39.00
N ALA A 60 -10.00 -18.75 39.27
CA ALA A 60 -9.74 -20.16 39.04
C ALA A 60 -9.47 -20.48 37.56
N LEU A 61 -10.27 -19.89 36.65
CA LEU A 61 -10.10 -20.07 35.21
C LEU A 61 -8.75 -19.57 34.68
N ARG A 62 -8.11 -18.57 35.29
CA ARG A 62 -6.76 -18.13 34.93
C ARG A 62 -5.68 -19.18 35.16
N GLN A 63 -5.99 -20.24 35.91
CA GLN A 63 -5.08 -21.37 36.15
C GLN A 63 -5.24 -22.49 35.12
N ASP A 64 -6.23 -22.44 34.24
CA ASP A 64 -6.40 -23.41 33.15
C ASP A 64 -5.38 -23.10 32.04
N GLU A 65 -4.58 -24.09 31.68
CA GLU A 65 -3.52 -23.94 30.67
C GLU A 65 -4.00 -23.54 29.27
N ARG A 66 -5.28 -23.77 28.97
CA ARG A 66 -5.91 -23.37 27.71
C ARG A 66 -6.31 -21.91 27.71
N VAL A 67 -6.42 -21.29 28.88
CA VAL A 67 -6.91 -19.91 29.04
C VAL A 67 -5.75 -18.94 28.98
N TRP A 68 -5.80 -18.06 28.00
CA TRP A 68 -4.86 -16.96 27.86
C TRP A 68 -5.16 -15.78 28.77
N ALA A 69 -6.44 -15.42 28.87
CA ALA A 69 -6.88 -14.29 29.70
C ALA A 69 -8.33 -14.46 30.17
N VAL A 70 -8.63 -13.94 31.36
CA VAL A 70 -9.99 -13.75 31.88
C VAL A 70 -10.11 -12.30 32.29
N ASP A 71 -10.87 -11.54 31.54
CA ASP A 71 -11.02 -10.10 31.73
C ASP A 71 -12.49 -9.69 31.91
N LEU A 72 -12.70 -8.64 32.66
CA LEU A 72 -13.96 -7.90 32.63
C LEU A 72 -14.15 -7.23 31.27
N THR A 73 -15.38 -6.85 30.94
CA THR A 73 -15.61 -6.04 29.73
C THR A 73 -14.87 -4.71 29.79
N PRO A 74 -14.52 -4.11 28.64
CA PRO A 74 -13.83 -2.81 28.60
C PRO A 74 -14.57 -1.75 29.43
N GLU A 75 -15.89 -1.74 29.39
CA GLU A 75 -16.73 -0.80 30.11
C GLU A 75 -16.61 -0.96 31.64
N GLU A 76 -16.60 -2.20 32.13
CA GLU A 76 -16.44 -2.49 33.56
C GLU A 76 -15.00 -2.21 34.05
N LYS A 77 -14.02 -2.31 33.16
CA LYS A 77 -12.62 -1.89 33.43
C LYS A 77 -12.44 -0.38 33.35
N GLY A 78 -13.46 0.37 32.96
CA GLY A 78 -13.35 1.81 32.72
C GLY A 78 -12.45 2.18 31.54
N LEU A 79 -12.26 1.23 30.59
CA LEU A 79 -11.49 1.48 29.39
C LEU A 79 -12.32 2.30 28.41
N THR A 80 -11.71 3.33 27.86
CA THR A 80 -12.30 4.15 26.80
C THR A 80 -11.60 3.84 25.48
N LEU A 81 -12.36 3.87 24.40
CA LEU A 81 -11.80 3.84 23.06
C LEU A 81 -11.20 5.22 22.75
N ASP A 82 -9.90 5.35 22.95
CA ASP A 82 -9.19 6.51 22.48
C ASP A 82 -8.84 6.40 21.01
N ARG A 83 -9.02 7.51 20.31
CA ARG A 83 -8.63 7.64 18.92
C ARG A 83 -7.22 8.20 18.88
N TYR A 84 -6.24 7.39 18.55
CA TYR A 84 -4.83 7.77 18.46
C TYR A 84 -4.50 8.45 17.13
N TYR A 85 -5.28 9.47 16.76
CA TYR A 85 -5.02 10.24 15.56
C TYR A 85 -5.37 11.72 15.78
N THR A 86 -4.67 12.58 15.07
CA THR A 86 -4.96 14.01 15.04
C THR A 86 -5.77 14.31 13.78
N PRO A 87 -7.10 14.47 13.89
CA PRO A 87 -7.92 14.81 12.73
C PRO A 87 -7.70 16.27 12.35
N TYR A 88 -7.80 16.56 11.06
CA TYR A 88 -7.88 17.93 10.57
C TYR A 88 -8.99 18.08 9.54
N VAL A 89 -9.55 19.29 9.47
CA VAL A 89 -10.64 19.62 8.55
C VAL A 89 -10.07 20.40 7.37
N MET A 90 -10.41 19.95 6.16
CA MET A 90 -10.16 20.70 4.94
C MET A 90 -11.49 21.27 4.44
N ASN A 91 -11.54 22.60 4.33
CA ASN A 91 -12.68 23.33 3.76
C ASN A 91 -12.24 24.02 2.48
N GLY A 92 -13.03 23.97 1.45
CA GLY A 92 -12.78 24.69 0.22
C GLY A 92 -13.45 24.11 -1.01
N THR A 93 -12.98 24.54 -2.15
CA THR A 93 -13.45 24.04 -3.43
C THR A 93 -12.54 22.91 -3.88
N PHE A 94 -13.07 21.70 -3.91
CA PHE A 94 -12.43 20.52 -4.48
C PHE A 94 -12.65 20.51 -5.99
N TRP A 95 -11.62 20.07 -6.70
CA TRP A 95 -11.62 20.10 -8.15
C TRP A 95 -11.21 18.75 -8.74
N LYS A 96 -11.88 18.39 -9.81
CA LYS A 96 -11.61 17.26 -10.68
C LYS A 96 -11.52 17.74 -12.11
N GLY A 97 -10.48 17.39 -12.85
CA GLY A 97 -10.37 17.76 -14.26
C GLY A 97 -8.93 17.88 -14.76
N GLY A 98 -8.75 17.92 -16.07
CA GLY A 98 -7.48 18.24 -16.71
C GLY A 98 -7.28 19.76 -16.80
N GLY A 99 -6.07 20.25 -16.55
CA GLY A 99 -5.73 21.67 -16.52
C GLY A 99 -5.67 22.23 -15.10
N VAL A 100 -5.38 23.51 -14.97
CA VAL A 100 -4.93 24.10 -13.71
C VAL A 100 -6.02 24.61 -12.83
N ALA A 101 -5.93 24.29 -11.55
CA ALA A 101 -6.52 25.13 -10.55
C ALA A 101 -5.71 25.10 -9.23
N PRO A 102 -4.61 25.84 -9.14
CA PRO A 102 -3.73 25.86 -7.97
C PRO A 102 -4.43 26.37 -6.70
N THR A 103 -5.60 26.99 -6.83
CA THR A 103 -6.42 27.44 -5.69
C THR A 103 -7.36 26.37 -5.16
N PHE A 104 -7.56 25.30 -5.90
CA PHE A 104 -8.50 24.23 -5.54
C PHE A 104 -7.82 23.11 -4.77
N LEU A 105 -8.62 22.32 -4.05
CA LEU A 105 -8.21 21.10 -3.37
C LEU A 105 -8.41 19.91 -4.31
N ASP A 106 -7.63 18.84 -4.09
CA ASP A 106 -7.72 17.64 -4.90
C ASP A 106 -9.04 16.88 -4.66
N TRP A 107 -9.68 16.45 -5.74
CA TRP A 107 -10.91 15.65 -5.70
C TRP A 107 -10.78 14.38 -4.88
N ALA A 108 -9.61 13.75 -4.89
CA ALA A 108 -9.34 12.50 -4.18
C ALA A 108 -9.57 12.63 -2.67
N LYS A 109 -9.27 13.79 -2.09
CA LYS A 109 -9.49 14.06 -0.67
C LYS A 109 -10.96 13.95 -0.30
N LEU A 110 -11.83 14.65 -1.02
CA LEU A 110 -13.26 14.59 -0.78
C LEU A 110 -13.82 13.19 -1.08
N HIS A 111 -13.31 12.54 -2.12
CA HIS A 111 -13.75 11.21 -2.54
C HIS A 111 -13.44 10.13 -1.46
N CYS A 112 -12.26 10.17 -0.85
CA CYS A 112 -11.85 9.16 0.12
C CYS A 112 -12.21 9.53 1.57
N ALA A 113 -12.15 10.81 1.94
CA ALA A 113 -12.30 11.29 3.32
C ALA A 113 -13.65 11.98 3.59
N GLY A 114 -14.49 12.16 2.58
CA GLY A 114 -15.86 12.63 2.78
C GLY A 114 -16.64 11.73 3.73
N ASP A 115 -17.61 12.28 4.45
CA ASP A 115 -18.50 11.49 5.27
C ASP A 115 -19.33 10.49 4.43
N ILE A 116 -20.03 9.56 5.08
CA ILE A 116 -20.82 8.54 4.38
C ILE A 116 -21.87 9.20 3.47
N ALA A 117 -22.47 10.31 3.88
CA ALA A 117 -23.46 11.02 3.09
C ALA A 117 -22.83 11.65 1.85
N GLN A 118 -21.63 12.20 1.96
CA GLN A 118 -20.88 12.77 0.82
C GLN A 118 -20.40 11.68 -0.15
N ARG A 119 -19.93 10.55 0.36
CA ARG A 119 -19.56 9.39 -0.49
C ARG A 119 -20.76 8.79 -1.21
N GLN A 120 -21.90 8.71 -0.56
CA GLN A 120 -23.14 8.16 -1.14
C GLN A 120 -23.84 9.11 -2.14
N LYS A 121 -23.62 10.41 -2.02
CA LYS A 121 -24.27 11.41 -2.86
C LYS A 121 -23.71 11.51 -4.27
N ASN A 122 -22.67 10.77 -4.62
CA ASN A 122 -22.00 10.94 -5.89
C ASN A 122 -21.74 12.43 -6.19
N VAL A 123 -21.06 13.11 -5.26
CA VAL A 123 -20.79 14.56 -5.33
C VAL A 123 -20.10 14.98 -6.62
N TRP A 124 -19.49 14.01 -7.33
CA TRP A 124 -18.82 14.23 -8.60
C TRP A 124 -19.72 14.10 -9.83
N GLY A 125 -21.05 13.93 -9.63
CA GLY A 125 -22.06 14.02 -10.69
C GLY A 125 -21.80 13.08 -11.87
N SER A 126 -21.85 13.51 -13.07
CA SER A 126 -21.61 12.71 -14.27
C SER A 126 -20.13 12.65 -14.66
N ASP A 127 -19.81 11.88 -15.70
CA ASP A 127 -18.48 11.73 -16.34
C ASP A 127 -17.97 13.05 -16.99
N THR A 128 -18.31 14.22 -16.44
CA THR A 128 -17.78 15.48 -16.95
C THR A 128 -16.30 15.60 -16.62
N ALA A 129 -15.51 15.95 -17.62
CA ALA A 129 -14.07 16.05 -17.54
C ALA A 129 -13.56 17.08 -16.49
N THR A 130 -14.43 18.01 -16.08
CA THR A 130 -14.07 19.04 -15.11
C THR A 130 -15.27 19.35 -14.21
N GLN A 131 -15.05 19.33 -12.92
CA GLN A 131 -16.07 19.66 -11.93
C GLN A 131 -15.45 20.28 -10.69
N THR A 132 -16.17 21.19 -10.04
CA THR A 132 -15.83 21.77 -8.75
C THR A 132 -16.94 21.51 -7.74
N VAL A 133 -16.53 21.20 -6.50
CA VAL A 133 -17.44 20.97 -5.37
C VAL A 133 -16.93 21.77 -4.19
N ASN A 134 -17.77 22.63 -3.62
CA ASN A 134 -17.43 23.39 -2.41
C ASN A 134 -17.97 22.64 -1.19
N GLU A 135 -17.08 22.05 -0.42
CA GLU A 135 -17.39 21.15 0.70
C GLU A 135 -16.32 21.16 1.77
N ALA A 136 -16.55 20.38 2.83
CA ALA A 136 -15.61 20.09 3.88
C ALA A 136 -15.41 18.58 4.02
N CYS A 137 -14.18 18.16 4.29
CA CYS A 137 -13.91 16.78 4.69
C CYS A 137 -12.97 16.72 5.90
N THR A 138 -13.09 15.67 6.68
CA THR A 138 -12.20 15.41 7.82
C THR A 138 -11.24 14.29 7.49
N ILE A 139 -9.95 14.59 7.57
CA ILE A 139 -8.87 13.61 7.43
C ILE A 139 -8.51 13.11 8.83
N PHE A 140 -8.56 11.79 9.04
CA PHE A 140 -8.42 11.18 10.37
C PHE A 140 -7.00 10.79 10.77
N GLY A 141 -5.99 11.34 10.13
CA GLY A 141 -4.59 11.13 10.49
C GLY A 141 -3.74 12.12 9.73
N ASP A 142 -2.91 12.85 10.44
CA ASP A 142 -2.04 13.87 9.84
C ASP A 142 -0.60 13.39 9.62
N GLY A 143 -0.28 12.14 10.03
CA GLY A 143 1.04 11.56 9.90
C GLY A 143 2.05 12.01 10.98
N SER A 144 1.61 12.70 12.03
CA SER A 144 2.50 13.06 13.14
C SER A 144 3.20 11.82 13.72
N ASN A 145 4.52 11.93 13.93
CA ASN A 145 5.38 10.84 14.42
C ASN A 145 5.42 9.60 13.51
N VAL A 146 5.29 9.79 12.21
CA VAL A 146 5.45 8.75 11.19
C VAL A 146 6.58 9.15 10.25
N ASP A 147 7.42 8.19 9.88
CA ASP A 147 8.47 8.37 8.86
C ASP A 147 7.99 7.74 7.54
N ILE A 148 7.83 8.57 6.51
CA ILE A 148 7.44 8.13 5.18
C ILE A 148 8.66 8.17 4.27
N ILE A 149 9.00 7.03 3.67
CA ILE A 149 10.09 6.90 2.71
C ILE A 149 9.50 6.72 1.32
N ILE A 150 9.88 7.59 0.39
CA ILE A 150 9.55 7.47 -1.02
C ILE A 150 10.75 6.83 -1.72
N GLY A 151 10.64 5.55 -2.05
CA GLY A 151 11.57 4.85 -2.94
C GLY A 151 11.12 5.08 -4.39
N ASP A 152 11.68 6.07 -5.04
CA ASP A 152 11.26 6.54 -6.36
C ASP A 152 12.43 7.23 -7.07
N ASP A 153 12.19 8.05 -8.08
CA ASP A 153 13.22 8.92 -8.63
C ASP A 153 13.59 10.06 -7.65
N VAL A 154 14.58 10.85 -8.07
CA VAL A 154 15.07 11.97 -7.27
C VAL A 154 13.94 12.98 -6.97
N VAL A 155 13.81 13.34 -5.70
CA VAL A 155 12.84 14.33 -5.22
C VAL A 155 13.49 15.71 -5.13
N GLY A 156 12.83 16.73 -5.65
CA GLY A 156 13.21 18.12 -5.42
C GLY A 156 13.02 18.50 -3.95
N SER A 157 14.11 18.70 -3.22
CA SER A 157 14.10 18.81 -1.76
C SER A 157 13.56 20.13 -1.20
N ASN A 158 13.29 21.11 -2.04
CA ASN A 158 12.92 22.48 -1.65
C ASN A 158 11.45 22.83 -1.92
N ALA A 159 10.58 21.85 -2.20
CA ALA A 159 9.18 22.13 -2.44
C ALA A 159 8.49 22.64 -1.15
N ASN A 160 7.72 23.74 -1.26
CA ASN A 160 7.00 24.32 -0.12
C ASN A 160 5.92 23.37 0.43
N GLU A 161 5.44 22.42 -0.37
CA GLU A 161 4.53 21.35 0.07
C GLU A 161 5.15 20.48 1.18
N TYR A 162 6.47 20.44 1.30
CA TYR A 162 7.15 19.68 2.35
C TYR A 162 7.36 20.47 3.64
N ASN A 163 6.92 21.73 3.69
CA ASN A 163 7.02 22.51 4.90
C ASN A 163 5.88 22.22 5.89
N ASP A 164 6.15 22.46 7.16
CA ASP A 164 5.13 22.50 8.20
C ASP A 164 4.38 23.85 8.21
N ASP A 165 3.41 23.99 9.12
CA ASP A 165 2.62 25.24 9.27
C ASP A 165 3.49 26.46 9.70
N GLN A 166 4.72 26.24 10.14
CA GLN A 166 5.69 27.29 10.50
C GLN A 166 6.67 27.59 9.36
N GLY A 167 6.61 26.86 8.25
CA GLY A 167 7.51 27.02 7.12
C GLY A 167 8.82 26.23 7.21
N ASN A 168 8.98 25.34 8.20
CA ASN A 168 10.14 24.47 8.30
C ASN A 168 9.95 23.21 7.44
N SER A 169 11.01 22.80 6.76
CA SER A 169 10.96 21.60 5.94
C SER A 169 10.85 20.32 6.78
N ARG A 170 9.89 19.48 6.44
CA ARG A 170 9.74 18.10 6.95
C ARG A 170 10.48 17.09 6.08
N PHE A 171 11.02 17.52 4.96
CA PHE A 171 11.88 16.70 4.11
C PHE A 171 13.24 16.55 4.77
N VAL A 172 13.57 15.34 5.18
CA VAL A 172 14.83 15.04 5.85
C VAL A 172 15.86 14.60 4.79
N GLN A 173 16.90 15.41 4.62
CA GLN A 173 18.01 15.07 3.74
C GLN A 173 18.95 14.07 4.44
N TYR A 174 18.52 12.81 4.50
CA TYR A 174 19.21 11.75 5.21
C TYR A 174 20.36 11.19 4.37
N ASP A 175 21.55 11.15 4.95
CA ASP A 175 22.72 10.51 4.31
C ASP A 175 22.63 8.99 4.47
N TRP A 176 22.00 8.33 3.50
CA TRP A 176 21.80 6.88 3.51
C TRP A 176 23.14 6.13 3.57
N PHE A 177 24.13 6.57 2.83
CA PHE A 177 25.41 5.87 2.71
C PHE A 177 26.29 6.11 3.94
N GLY A 178 26.47 7.37 4.33
CA GLY A 178 27.31 7.72 5.47
C GLY A 178 26.79 7.12 6.79
N ASN A 179 25.46 7.03 6.93
CA ASN A 179 24.85 6.51 8.15
C ASN A 179 24.66 5.00 8.17
N LEU A 180 24.45 4.33 7.05
CA LEU A 180 23.93 2.96 7.01
C LEU A 180 24.83 1.93 6.31
N ASN A 181 25.83 2.34 5.51
CA ASN A 181 26.69 1.36 4.83
C ASN A 181 27.33 0.33 5.76
N SER A 182 27.68 0.72 6.98
CA SER A 182 28.22 -0.22 7.97
C SER A 182 27.22 -1.25 8.46
N LEU A 183 25.93 -1.01 8.29
CA LEU A 183 24.84 -1.90 8.69
C LEU A 183 24.34 -2.75 7.53
N VAL A 184 24.35 -2.20 6.30
CA VAL A 184 23.93 -2.89 5.08
C VAL A 184 25.02 -3.92 4.64
N GLY A 185 26.28 -3.59 4.83
CA GLY A 185 27.41 -4.41 4.41
C GLY A 185 28.28 -3.71 3.38
N SER A 186 29.34 -4.33 2.96
CA SER A 186 30.30 -3.72 2.02
C SER A 186 30.08 -4.08 0.54
N ILE A 187 29.26 -5.10 0.28
CA ILE A 187 28.96 -5.65 -1.05
C ILE A 187 27.47 -5.94 -1.09
N ASP A 188 26.81 -5.55 -2.16
CA ASP A 188 25.40 -5.89 -2.39
C ASP A 188 25.20 -7.35 -2.83
N ASP A 189 23.94 -7.78 -2.93
CA ASP A 189 23.58 -9.16 -3.27
C ASP A 189 24.03 -9.56 -4.69
N ASP A 190 24.23 -8.57 -5.57
CA ASP A 190 24.79 -8.78 -6.92
C ASP A 190 26.32 -8.82 -6.94
N GLY A 191 26.96 -8.72 -5.77
CA GLY A 191 28.42 -8.69 -5.63
C GLY A 191 29.06 -7.34 -5.96
N GLN A 192 28.26 -6.28 -6.02
CA GLN A 192 28.74 -4.92 -6.27
C GLN A 192 29.13 -4.22 -4.98
N THR A 193 30.05 -3.29 -5.09
CA THR A 193 30.41 -2.44 -3.96
C THR A 193 29.30 -1.44 -3.68
N LEU A 194 28.94 -1.26 -2.40
CA LEU A 194 27.97 -0.26 -1.99
C LEU A 194 28.37 1.14 -2.48
N PRO A 195 27.40 2.02 -2.77
CA PRO A 195 27.66 3.41 -3.06
C PRO A 195 28.50 4.07 -1.95
N THR A 196 29.48 4.86 -2.35
CA THR A 196 30.42 5.55 -1.42
C THR A 196 30.19 7.06 -1.43
N GLY A 197 30.61 7.72 -0.36
CA GLY A 197 30.44 9.16 -0.19
C GLY A 197 29.17 9.52 0.56
N THR A 198 28.77 10.77 0.47
CA THR A 198 27.53 11.29 1.09
C THR A 198 26.39 11.21 0.10
N TYR A 199 25.26 10.70 0.54
CA TYR A 199 24.04 10.73 -0.27
C TYR A 199 23.63 12.18 -0.53
N THR A 200 23.43 12.55 -1.78
CA THR A 200 23.16 13.93 -2.17
C THR A 200 21.74 14.12 -2.68
N TYR A 201 21.14 15.22 -2.26
CA TYR A 201 19.83 15.66 -2.70
C TYR A 201 19.96 16.83 -3.68
N THR A 202 18.99 16.96 -4.59
CA THR A 202 18.92 18.11 -5.48
C THR A 202 17.81 19.06 -5.04
N THR A 203 18.02 20.35 -5.24
CA THR A 203 16.98 21.36 -5.05
C THR A 203 16.08 21.50 -6.27
N THR A 204 16.53 21.00 -7.41
CA THR A 204 15.79 21.04 -8.68
C THR A 204 15.79 19.65 -9.30
N ALA A 205 14.64 19.02 -9.38
CA ALA A 205 14.47 17.83 -10.20
C ALA A 205 14.56 18.23 -11.67
N ASN A 206 15.49 17.65 -12.40
CA ASN A 206 15.78 18.06 -13.79
C ASN A 206 14.71 17.54 -14.76
N SER A 207 14.68 16.26 -15.02
CA SER A 207 13.73 15.58 -15.91
C SER A 207 12.85 14.60 -15.17
N ASN A 208 13.20 14.28 -13.93
CA ASN A 208 12.51 13.33 -13.08
C ASN A 208 11.69 14.10 -12.06
N TYR A 209 10.41 14.01 -12.15
CA TYR A 209 9.43 14.73 -11.35
C TYR A 209 8.48 13.79 -10.60
N HIS A 210 8.53 12.51 -10.95
CA HIS A 210 7.60 11.53 -10.47
C HIS A 210 7.69 11.36 -8.94
N GLY A 211 8.88 11.15 -8.39
CA GLY A 211 9.08 11.06 -6.94
C GLY A 211 8.66 12.33 -6.19
N THR A 212 8.87 13.52 -6.79
CA THR A 212 8.40 14.79 -6.22
C THR A 212 6.87 14.82 -6.12
N HIS A 213 6.18 14.38 -7.17
CA HIS A 213 4.72 14.29 -7.17
C HIS A 213 4.21 13.26 -6.18
N VAL A 214 4.81 12.08 -6.13
CA VAL A 214 4.49 11.01 -5.18
C VAL A 214 4.66 11.47 -3.73
N MET A 215 5.78 12.12 -3.40
CA MET A 215 6.03 12.65 -2.05
C MET A 215 5.01 13.73 -1.66
N GLY A 216 4.69 14.63 -2.58
CA GLY A 216 3.67 15.66 -2.34
C GLY A 216 2.29 15.05 -2.12
N THR A 217 1.93 14.00 -2.86
CA THR A 217 0.67 13.25 -2.67
C THR A 217 0.65 12.55 -1.31
N ALA A 218 1.75 11.95 -0.89
CA ALA A 218 1.83 11.28 0.41
C ALA A 218 1.80 12.26 1.58
N GLY A 219 2.67 13.27 1.58
CA GLY A 219 2.94 14.09 2.74
C GLY A 219 2.94 15.61 2.52
N GLY A 220 2.47 16.11 1.37
CA GLY A 220 2.37 17.55 1.12
C GLY A 220 1.42 18.24 2.11
N ILE A 221 1.71 19.49 2.45
CA ILE A 221 0.90 20.26 3.42
C ILE A 221 -0.51 20.54 2.91
N LYS A 222 -0.65 20.81 1.62
CA LYS A 222 -1.95 21.12 0.98
C LYS A 222 -2.54 19.91 0.25
N TYR A 223 -1.75 19.22 -0.54
CA TYR A 223 -2.22 18.11 -1.38
C TYR A 223 -1.95 16.74 -0.78
N GLY A 224 -1.00 16.61 0.15
CA GLY A 224 -0.68 15.36 0.83
C GLY A 224 -1.71 14.93 1.88
N TRP A 225 -1.70 13.66 2.22
CA TRP A 225 -2.56 13.08 3.25
C TRP A 225 -1.93 13.20 4.65
N ALA A 226 -0.64 12.90 4.76
CA ALA A 226 0.12 12.87 6.02
C ALA A 226 0.93 14.16 6.19
N LYS A 227 0.23 15.29 6.36
CA LYS A 227 0.80 16.64 6.33
C LYS A 227 1.81 16.94 7.45
N ASN A 228 1.94 16.08 8.46
CA ASN A 228 2.87 16.23 9.57
C ASN A 228 3.88 15.06 9.68
N ALA A 229 3.93 14.18 8.69
CA ALA A 229 4.93 13.11 8.65
C ALA A 229 6.33 13.66 8.32
N ASN A 230 7.37 12.96 8.79
CA ASN A 230 8.73 13.15 8.30
C ASN A 230 8.86 12.50 6.92
N LEU A 231 9.49 13.19 5.99
CA LEU A 231 9.56 12.76 4.60
C LEU A 231 11.01 12.42 4.24
N TYR A 232 11.21 11.25 3.65
CA TYR A 232 12.51 10.74 3.21
C TYR A 232 12.41 10.27 1.76
N ASN A 233 13.50 10.35 1.01
CA ASN A 233 13.59 9.82 -0.34
C ASN A 233 14.83 8.92 -0.50
N TYR A 234 14.65 7.81 -1.20
CA TYR A 234 15.73 7.00 -1.74
C TYR A 234 15.53 6.88 -3.26
N ASP A 235 16.53 7.33 -4.03
CA ASP A 235 16.48 7.32 -5.50
C ASP A 235 16.87 5.94 -6.02
N VAL A 236 15.85 5.15 -6.39
CA VAL A 236 16.01 3.78 -6.90
C VAL A 236 16.42 3.71 -8.37
N PHE A 237 16.43 4.85 -9.07
CA PHE A 237 16.81 4.89 -10.48
C PHE A 237 18.27 5.33 -10.69
N THR A 238 18.84 6.03 -9.72
CA THR A 238 20.25 6.38 -9.71
C THR A 238 21.09 5.33 -8.98
N TYR A 239 20.54 4.74 -7.91
CA TYR A 239 21.22 3.74 -7.11
C TYR A 239 20.57 2.36 -7.29
N PRO A 240 21.28 1.25 -7.01
CA PRO A 240 20.72 -0.09 -7.20
C PRO A 240 19.40 -0.28 -6.47
N ALA A 241 18.36 -0.62 -7.21
CA ALA A 241 17.01 -0.76 -6.65
C ALA A 241 16.90 -1.93 -5.63
N LEU A 242 17.74 -2.96 -5.75
CA LEU A 242 17.81 -4.05 -4.79
C LEU A 242 18.23 -3.57 -3.40
N LEU A 243 19.13 -2.58 -3.31
CA LEU A 243 19.60 -2.08 -2.03
C LEU A 243 18.56 -1.22 -1.27
N VAL A 244 17.48 -0.81 -1.91
CA VAL A 244 16.51 0.10 -1.27
C VAL A 244 15.94 -0.50 0.01
N PHE A 245 15.60 -1.78 -0.01
CA PHE A 245 15.02 -2.44 1.18
C PHE A 245 16.07 -2.68 2.27
N ASP A 246 17.31 -2.96 1.92
CA ASP A 246 18.41 -3.05 2.89
C ASP A 246 18.60 -1.73 3.63
N TYR A 247 18.65 -0.60 2.91
CA TYR A 247 18.75 0.71 3.52
C TYR A 247 17.52 1.09 4.35
N ILE A 248 16.32 0.78 3.88
CA ILE A 248 15.07 1.02 4.63
C ILE A 248 15.04 0.20 5.92
N ARG A 249 15.43 -1.07 5.88
CA ARG A 249 15.53 -1.95 7.06
C ARG A 249 16.58 -1.47 8.02
N ALA A 250 17.78 -1.14 7.54
CA ALA A 250 18.85 -0.58 8.36
C ALA A 250 18.44 0.75 9.03
N PHE A 251 17.73 1.63 8.31
CA PHE A 251 17.15 2.84 8.86
C PHE A 251 16.13 2.52 9.96
N HIS A 252 15.18 1.62 9.69
CA HIS A 252 14.16 1.24 10.66
C HIS A 252 14.77 0.68 11.95
N ARG A 253 15.81 -0.15 11.83
CA ARG A 253 16.52 -0.74 12.97
C ARG A 253 17.33 0.28 13.76
N SER A 254 17.98 1.24 13.11
CA SER A 254 18.93 2.16 13.73
C SER A 254 18.37 3.48 14.22
N LYS A 255 17.18 3.90 13.71
CA LYS A 255 16.61 5.20 14.10
C LYS A 255 16.32 5.28 15.59
N PRO A 256 16.43 6.48 16.19
CA PRO A 256 16.24 6.67 17.62
C PRO A 256 14.78 6.52 18.05
N VAL A 257 14.60 6.27 19.34
CA VAL A 257 13.28 6.38 20.00
C VAL A 257 12.83 7.85 19.97
N ASN A 258 11.60 8.07 19.55
CA ASN A 258 10.99 9.39 19.58
C ASN A 258 10.70 9.79 21.03
N ALA A 259 11.24 10.94 21.47
CA ALA A 259 11.11 11.39 22.84
C ALA A 259 9.65 11.72 23.24
N THR A 260 8.79 12.03 22.28
CA THR A 260 7.38 12.36 22.54
C THR A 260 6.53 11.10 22.77
N THR A 261 6.78 10.05 22.00
CA THR A 261 5.95 8.83 22.03
C THR A 261 6.56 7.72 22.90
N GLY A 262 7.86 7.77 23.17
CA GLY A 262 8.60 6.70 23.85
C GLY A 262 8.89 5.48 22.98
N PHE A 263 8.55 5.51 21.68
CA PHE A 263 8.75 4.44 20.70
C PHE A 263 9.46 4.97 19.46
N LYS A 264 10.03 4.10 18.65
CA LYS A 264 10.49 4.48 17.32
C LYS A 264 9.27 4.82 16.45
N ASN A 265 9.39 5.85 15.63
CA ASN A 265 8.34 6.15 14.68
C ASN A 265 8.06 4.94 13.79
N PRO A 266 6.80 4.64 13.44
CA PRO A 266 6.50 3.70 12.36
C PRO A 266 7.21 4.12 11.07
N THR A 267 7.65 3.14 10.29
CA THR A 267 8.20 3.37 8.94
C THR A 267 7.18 2.92 7.92
N VAL A 268 6.82 3.81 7.03
CA VAL A 268 5.98 3.54 5.86
C VAL A 268 6.83 3.79 4.63
N CYS A 269 6.93 2.83 3.71
CA CYS A 269 7.61 3.04 2.45
C CYS A 269 6.65 2.90 1.27
N ASN A 270 6.80 3.79 0.29
CA ASN A 270 6.03 3.79 -0.95
C ASN A 270 6.96 3.53 -2.14
N HIS A 271 6.53 2.59 -2.98
CA HIS A 271 7.23 2.20 -4.20
C HIS A 271 6.28 2.30 -5.39
N SER A 272 6.41 3.39 -6.15
CA SER A 272 5.57 3.65 -7.33
C SER A 272 6.31 3.28 -8.62
N TRP A 273 7.00 2.14 -8.63
CA TRP A 273 7.78 1.60 -9.73
C TRP A 273 7.71 0.07 -9.78
N GLY A 274 8.28 -0.54 -10.80
CA GLY A 274 8.38 -2.00 -10.90
C GLY A 274 9.24 -2.44 -12.07
N TYR A 275 9.81 -3.65 -11.96
CA TYR A 275 10.58 -4.26 -13.02
C TYR A 275 9.70 -4.68 -14.19
N ASN A 276 10.17 -4.44 -15.38
CA ASN A 276 9.51 -4.89 -16.60
C ASN A 276 10.54 -5.42 -17.60
N TYR A 277 10.20 -6.46 -18.32
CA TYR A 277 10.89 -6.78 -19.54
C TYR A 277 10.57 -5.70 -20.58
N THR A 278 11.61 -5.08 -21.15
CA THR A 278 11.43 -4.15 -22.25
C THR A 278 11.54 -4.92 -23.56
N VAL A 279 10.45 -4.96 -24.31
CA VAL A 279 10.42 -5.54 -25.64
C VAL A 279 10.30 -4.43 -26.66
N SER A 280 11.12 -4.47 -27.69
CA SER A 280 11.25 -3.38 -28.66
C SER A 280 9.96 -3.08 -29.43
N ASP A 281 9.01 -4.00 -29.44
CA ASP A 281 7.79 -3.86 -30.19
C ASP A 281 6.68 -4.79 -29.68
N LEU A 282 5.74 -4.26 -28.91
CA LEU A 282 4.44 -4.90 -28.63
C LEU A 282 3.39 -4.55 -29.70
N SER A 283 3.80 -3.88 -30.78
CA SER A 283 2.95 -3.60 -31.96
C SER A 283 2.52 -4.88 -32.68
N THR A 284 1.93 -4.73 -33.87
CA THR A 284 1.52 -5.85 -34.71
C THR A 284 2.66 -6.85 -34.96
N ASN A 285 3.89 -6.39 -35.08
CA ASN A 285 5.06 -7.27 -35.24
C ASN A 285 5.43 -7.99 -33.94
N GLY A 286 5.22 -7.36 -32.79
CA GLY A 286 5.50 -7.95 -31.48
C GLY A 286 4.63 -9.18 -31.17
N PHE A 287 3.42 -9.29 -31.72
CA PHE A 287 2.62 -10.49 -31.60
C PHE A 287 3.32 -11.73 -32.19
N ASN A 288 4.09 -11.57 -33.27
CA ASN A 288 4.83 -12.66 -33.91
C ASN A 288 5.93 -13.24 -33.01
N ASN A 289 6.33 -12.53 -31.96
CA ASN A 289 7.32 -12.98 -30.99
C ASN A 289 6.69 -13.78 -29.84
N LEU A 290 5.37 -13.83 -29.72
CA LEU A 290 4.67 -14.69 -28.77
C LEU A 290 4.61 -16.11 -29.33
N ASN A 291 5.42 -17.00 -28.77
CA ASN A 291 5.54 -18.37 -29.25
C ASN A 291 4.43 -19.26 -28.70
N SER A 292 4.15 -19.18 -27.42
CA SER A 292 3.14 -19.98 -26.74
C SER A 292 2.70 -19.36 -25.41
N ILE A 293 1.54 -19.79 -24.95
CA ILE A 293 0.99 -19.51 -23.61
C ILE A 293 0.66 -20.85 -22.95
N PHE A 294 1.22 -21.11 -21.77
CA PHE A 294 0.78 -22.17 -20.90
C PHE A 294 -0.29 -21.65 -19.96
N TYR A 295 -1.52 -22.14 -20.10
CA TYR A 295 -2.67 -21.67 -19.35
C TYR A 295 -3.45 -22.84 -18.78
N ARG A 296 -3.56 -22.91 -17.45
CA ARG A 296 -4.30 -23.95 -16.71
C ARG A 296 -3.99 -25.38 -17.19
N GLY A 297 -2.72 -25.69 -17.35
CA GLY A 297 -2.27 -27.03 -17.74
C GLY A 297 -2.23 -27.30 -19.26
N THR A 298 -2.66 -26.38 -20.10
CA THR A 298 -2.67 -26.51 -21.55
C THR A 298 -1.75 -25.48 -22.22
N THR A 299 -0.99 -25.96 -23.22
CA THR A 299 -0.16 -25.06 -24.04
C THR A 299 -0.92 -24.65 -25.30
N TYR A 300 -1.03 -23.34 -25.49
CA TYR A 300 -1.64 -22.72 -26.66
C TYR A 300 -0.59 -22.02 -27.51
N SER A 301 -0.79 -22.03 -28.82
CA SER A 301 0.10 -21.45 -29.83
C SER A 301 -0.64 -21.20 -31.13
N ALA A 302 0.04 -20.72 -32.18
CA ALA A 302 -0.54 -20.60 -33.51
C ALA A 302 -1.02 -21.94 -34.07
N ALA A 303 -0.38 -23.05 -33.71
CA ALA A 303 -0.78 -24.41 -34.14
C ALA A 303 -1.92 -25.00 -33.28
N ASN A 304 -2.08 -24.55 -32.07
CA ASN A 304 -3.14 -24.96 -31.14
C ASN A 304 -3.72 -23.69 -30.45
N PRO A 305 -4.53 -22.90 -31.16
CA PRO A 305 -5.05 -21.63 -30.64
C PRO A 305 -6.10 -21.84 -29.55
N GLY A 306 -6.31 -20.80 -28.75
CA GLY A 306 -7.44 -20.73 -27.84
C GLY A 306 -8.78 -20.54 -28.55
N PRO A 307 -9.89 -20.54 -27.80
CA PRO A 307 -11.24 -20.43 -28.36
C PRO A 307 -11.46 -19.20 -29.28
N SER A 308 -10.83 -18.07 -28.95
CA SER A 308 -10.92 -16.84 -29.72
C SER A 308 -9.87 -16.72 -30.84
N GLY A 309 -9.08 -17.78 -31.07
CA GLY A 309 -8.04 -17.86 -32.08
C GLY A 309 -6.70 -17.25 -31.66
N TRP A 310 -5.66 -17.51 -32.47
CA TRP A 310 -4.31 -16.99 -32.25
C TRP A 310 -4.15 -15.62 -32.93
N SER A 311 -4.61 -14.58 -32.24
CA SER A 311 -4.52 -13.17 -32.64
C SER A 311 -4.27 -12.31 -31.42
N ARG A 312 -3.86 -11.04 -31.58
CA ARG A 312 -3.71 -10.10 -30.46
C ARG A 312 -4.97 -10.02 -29.59
N GLN A 313 -6.14 -9.90 -30.24
CA GLN A 313 -7.41 -9.83 -29.53
C GLN A 313 -7.75 -11.19 -28.89
N GLY A 314 -7.57 -12.29 -29.63
CA GLY A 314 -7.87 -13.63 -29.11
C GLY A 314 -7.05 -13.98 -27.88
N VAL A 315 -5.73 -13.72 -27.85
CA VAL A 315 -4.91 -14.01 -26.68
C VAL A 315 -5.20 -13.08 -25.51
N LYS A 316 -5.66 -11.85 -25.79
CA LYS A 316 -6.14 -10.94 -24.75
C LYS A 316 -7.44 -11.43 -24.11
N ASP A 317 -8.38 -11.87 -24.93
CA ASP A 317 -9.69 -12.34 -24.47
C ASP A 317 -9.61 -13.68 -23.74
N ASP A 318 -8.80 -14.61 -24.24
CA ASP A 318 -8.71 -15.98 -23.69
C ASP A 318 -7.76 -16.07 -22.48
N PHE A 319 -6.67 -15.30 -22.46
CA PHE A 319 -5.57 -15.49 -21.52
C PHE A 319 -5.17 -14.20 -20.77
N GLY A 320 -5.78 -13.05 -21.06
CA GLY A 320 -5.42 -11.78 -20.44
C GLY A 320 -4.07 -11.19 -20.87
N PHE A 321 -3.43 -11.73 -21.93
CA PHE A 321 -2.16 -11.19 -22.43
C PHE A 321 -2.42 -9.90 -23.24
N ASN A 322 -2.04 -8.76 -22.66
CA ASN A 322 -2.38 -7.44 -23.20
C ASN A 322 -1.23 -6.86 -24.05
N PHE A 323 -1.41 -6.82 -25.36
CA PHE A 323 -0.51 -6.16 -26.30
C PHE A 323 -0.69 -4.65 -26.39
N ASP A 324 -1.78 -4.12 -25.84
CA ASP A 324 -2.08 -2.68 -25.86
C ASP A 324 -1.41 -1.95 -24.67
N ALA A 325 -0.75 -2.69 -23.78
CA ALA A 325 0.06 -2.11 -22.73
C ALA A 325 1.15 -1.25 -23.36
N GLY A 326 1.04 0.06 -23.17
CA GLY A 326 1.92 1.04 -23.79
C GLY A 326 3.41 0.77 -23.52
N ASN A 327 4.24 1.21 -24.43
CA ASN A 327 5.71 1.23 -24.31
C ASN A 327 6.45 -0.10 -24.31
N GLY A 328 5.87 -1.22 -24.77
CA GLY A 328 6.57 -2.48 -24.88
C GLY A 328 7.04 -3.08 -23.55
N ARG A 329 6.30 -2.84 -22.46
CA ARG A 329 6.63 -3.33 -21.12
C ARG A 329 5.80 -4.53 -20.76
N ILE A 330 6.47 -5.62 -20.40
CA ILE A 330 5.85 -6.85 -19.90
C ILE A 330 6.25 -6.98 -18.42
N PRO A 331 5.30 -7.18 -17.50
CA PRO A 331 5.60 -7.36 -16.08
C PRO A 331 6.66 -8.42 -15.83
N ALA A 332 7.60 -8.14 -14.94
CA ALA A 332 8.68 -9.05 -14.59
C ALA A 332 8.70 -9.30 -13.09
N VAL A 333 8.66 -10.57 -12.70
CA VAL A 333 8.85 -11.02 -11.33
C VAL A 333 10.33 -11.24 -11.08
N TYR A 334 10.84 -10.66 -10.01
CA TYR A 334 12.21 -10.84 -9.54
C TYR A 334 12.19 -11.27 -8.07
N ALA A 335 12.30 -12.57 -7.85
CA ALA A 335 12.08 -13.20 -6.56
C ALA A 335 13.00 -12.68 -5.43
N ALA A 336 14.24 -12.28 -5.76
CA ALA A 336 15.16 -11.71 -4.76
C ALA A 336 14.60 -10.40 -4.18
N LEU A 337 14.10 -9.50 -5.03
CA LEU A 337 13.49 -8.25 -4.56
C LEU A 337 12.20 -8.51 -3.78
N ASP A 338 11.39 -9.47 -4.21
CA ASP A 338 10.17 -9.81 -3.48
C ASP A 338 10.49 -10.38 -2.09
N ALA A 339 11.57 -11.13 -1.94
CA ALA A 339 12.05 -11.60 -0.63
C ALA A 339 12.48 -10.44 0.27
N ASP A 340 13.18 -9.43 -0.26
CA ASP A 340 13.57 -8.24 0.51
C ASP A 340 12.36 -7.42 0.96
N VAL A 341 11.31 -7.37 0.15
CA VAL A 341 10.01 -6.78 0.53
C VAL A 341 9.39 -7.53 1.70
N GLU A 342 9.32 -8.85 1.63
CA GLU A 342 8.78 -9.69 2.70
C GLU A 342 9.57 -9.52 4.00
N ASP A 343 10.89 -9.52 3.93
CA ASP A 343 11.77 -9.27 5.08
C ASP A 343 11.52 -7.89 5.71
N ALA A 344 11.32 -6.86 4.89
CA ALA A 344 11.00 -5.53 5.40
C ALA A 344 9.65 -5.50 6.12
N ILE A 345 8.66 -6.22 5.60
CA ILE A 345 7.34 -6.34 6.22
C ILE A 345 7.41 -7.14 7.53
N GLU A 346 8.18 -8.22 7.59
CA GLU A 346 8.40 -8.99 8.82
C GLU A 346 9.05 -8.16 9.93
N GLU A 347 9.87 -7.17 9.58
CA GLU A 347 10.44 -6.21 10.52
C GLU A 347 9.46 -5.09 10.96
N GLY A 348 8.23 -5.09 10.47
CA GLY A 348 7.19 -4.13 10.83
C GLY A 348 7.16 -2.86 9.96
N ILE A 349 7.85 -2.87 8.82
CA ILE A 349 7.79 -1.78 7.85
C ILE A 349 6.53 -1.92 7.00
N ILE A 350 5.73 -0.88 6.93
CA ILE A 350 4.52 -0.85 6.09
C ILE A 350 4.94 -0.56 4.65
N THR A 351 4.87 -1.56 3.79
CA THR A 351 5.29 -1.46 2.38
C THR A 351 4.09 -1.33 1.45
N ILE A 352 4.02 -0.21 0.75
CA ILE A 352 2.95 0.16 -0.17
C ILE A 352 3.52 0.23 -1.58
N VAL A 353 2.90 -0.48 -2.52
CA VAL A 353 3.41 -0.62 -3.89
C VAL A 353 2.31 -0.35 -4.91
N ALA A 354 2.63 0.35 -5.98
CA ALA A 354 1.73 0.51 -7.11
C ALA A 354 1.48 -0.82 -7.82
N ALA A 355 0.23 -1.10 -8.17
CA ALA A 355 -0.13 -2.33 -8.87
C ALA A 355 0.45 -2.41 -10.30
N GLY A 356 0.81 -1.26 -10.88
CA GLY A 356 1.30 -1.13 -12.26
C GLY A 356 0.25 -0.58 -13.24
N ASN A 357 0.75 -0.14 -14.40
CA ASN A 357 0.01 0.68 -15.37
C ASN A 357 -0.17 0.01 -16.75
N SER A 358 -0.20 -1.32 -16.79
CA SER A 358 -0.21 -2.06 -18.06
C SER A 358 -1.52 -2.81 -18.33
N ASN A 359 -2.54 -2.60 -17.49
CA ASN A 359 -3.84 -3.28 -17.60
C ASN A 359 -3.68 -4.82 -17.64
N TRP A 360 -2.81 -5.35 -16.78
CA TRP A 360 -2.61 -6.79 -16.64
C TRP A 360 -3.45 -7.35 -15.50
N TYR A 361 -3.94 -8.59 -15.71
CA TYR A 361 -4.62 -9.37 -14.69
C TYR A 361 -3.60 -10.00 -13.74
N MET A 362 -3.81 -9.86 -12.44
CA MET A 362 -2.89 -10.31 -11.39
C MET A 362 -3.62 -11.15 -10.36
N VAL A 363 -3.00 -12.24 -9.94
CA VAL A 363 -3.58 -13.20 -8.98
C VAL A 363 -2.54 -13.66 -7.95
N ASP A 364 -3.02 -13.98 -6.75
CA ASP A 364 -2.19 -14.52 -5.66
C ASP A 364 -1.89 -16.00 -5.86
N ASP A 365 -0.89 -16.49 -5.12
CA ASP A 365 -0.58 -17.91 -5.02
C ASP A 365 -1.81 -18.72 -4.58
N GLY A 366 -1.95 -19.92 -5.12
CA GLY A 366 -3.14 -20.75 -4.93
C GLY A 366 -4.29 -20.45 -5.88
N HIS A 367 -4.30 -19.34 -6.62
CA HIS A 367 -5.27 -19.12 -7.69
C HIS A 367 -4.96 -20.01 -8.91
N PRO A 368 -5.98 -20.57 -9.61
CA PRO A 368 -5.74 -21.43 -10.78
C PRO A 368 -4.90 -20.81 -11.89
N ASP A 369 -4.85 -19.49 -11.97
CA ASP A 369 -4.10 -18.75 -12.99
C ASP A 369 -2.69 -18.36 -12.55
N TYR A 370 -2.28 -18.59 -11.32
CA TYR A 370 -0.98 -18.16 -10.78
C TYR A 370 0.20 -18.75 -11.55
N ASN A 371 0.11 -20.02 -11.90
CA ASN A 371 1.17 -20.76 -12.60
C ASN A 371 1.09 -20.66 -14.13
N ASN A 372 0.23 -19.78 -14.67
CA ASN A 372 0.20 -19.53 -16.10
C ASN A 372 1.48 -18.80 -16.52
N THR A 373 2.04 -19.22 -17.65
CA THR A 373 3.26 -18.65 -18.21
C THR A 373 3.13 -18.38 -19.69
N PHE A 374 4.01 -17.58 -20.22
CA PHE A 374 4.13 -17.40 -21.66
C PHE A 374 5.58 -17.53 -22.10
N ASN A 375 5.79 -17.84 -23.38
CA ASN A 375 7.09 -17.88 -24.01
C ASN A 375 7.11 -16.82 -25.10
N TYR A 376 8.01 -15.85 -24.93
CA TYR A 376 8.19 -14.72 -25.84
C TYR A 376 9.63 -14.67 -26.33
N SER A 377 9.81 -14.56 -27.64
CA SER A 377 11.15 -14.56 -28.25
C SER A 377 12.01 -13.44 -27.63
N GLY A 378 13.19 -13.81 -27.14
CA GLY A 378 14.13 -12.88 -26.51
C GLY A 378 14.00 -12.71 -24.99
N LEU A 379 13.00 -13.30 -24.34
CA LEU A 379 12.83 -13.24 -22.88
C LEU A 379 13.24 -14.52 -22.13
N GLY A 380 13.84 -15.49 -22.82
CA GLY A 380 14.14 -16.79 -22.20
C GLY A 380 12.93 -17.71 -22.09
N SER A 381 12.95 -18.68 -21.19
CA SER A 381 11.89 -19.67 -21.02
C SER A 381 10.88 -19.25 -19.96
N ALA A 382 9.60 -19.52 -20.22
CA ALA A 382 8.49 -19.51 -19.24
C ALA A 382 8.45 -18.29 -18.29
N VAL A 383 7.96 -17.18 -18.80
CA VAL A 383 7.75 -15.96 -18.01
C VAL A 383 6.36 -16.03 -17.34
N PRO A 384 6.22 -15.71 -16.04
CA PRO A 384 4.92 -15.63 -15.37
C PRO A 384 3.96 -14.66 -16.08
N LEU A 385 2.71 -15.08 -16.24
CA LEU A 385 1.69 -14.29 -16.94
C LEU A 385 0.87 -13.40 -15.99
N HIS A 386 0.55 -13.90 -14.80
CA HIS A 386 -0.44 -13.26 -13.91
C HIS A 386 0.10 -12.93 -12.50
N GLN A 387 1.41 -12.96 -12.31
CA GLN A 387 2.00 -12.69 -10.98
C GLN A 387 2.31 -11.21 -10.72
N GLY A 388 2.08 -10.33 -11.69
CA GLY A 388 2.40 -8.93 -11.58
C GLY A 388 3.86 -8.61 -11.84
N THR A 389 4.38 -7.59 -11.17
CA THR A 389 5.75 -7.10 -11.32
C THR A 389 6.37 -6.85 -9.96
N SER A 390 7.65 -7.20 -9.75
CA SER A 390 8.34 -6.85 -8.51
C SER A 390 8.59 -5.32 -8.42
N PRO A 391 8.40 -4.70 -7.24
CA PRO A 391 8.14 -5.30 -5.94
C PRO A 391 6.65 -5.60 -5.65
N SER A 392 5.70 -5.32 -6.57
CA SER A 392 4.27 -5.55 -6.30
C SER A 392 3.86 -7.03 -6.35
N SER A 393 4.73 -7.93 -6.81
CA SER A 393 4.49 -9.38 -6.76
C SER A 393 4.75 -9.99 -5.38
N ALA A 394 5.43 -9.29 -4.48
CA ALA A 394 5.64 -9.75 -3.10
C ALA A 394 4.29 -9.99 -2.38
N PRO A 395 4.06 -11.17 -1.78
CA PRO A 395 2.74 -11.57 -1.30
C PRO A 395 2.11 -10.64 -0.25
N SER A 396 2.90 -10.11 0.67
CA SER A 396 2.42 -9.39 1.86
C SER A 396 2.36 -7.85 1.69
N CYS A 397 2.84 -7.30 0.58
CA CYS A 397 2.80 -5.86 0.36
C CYS A 397 1.37 -5.34 0.14
N ILE A 398 1.15 -4.06 0.42
CA ILE A 398 -0.11 -3.38 0.12
C ILE A 398 -0.07 -2.91 -1.33
N ARG A 399 -0.79 -3.60 -2.21
CA ARG A 399 -0.87 -3.27 -3.64
C ARG A 399 -2.03 -2.34 -3.91
N VAL A 400 -1.73 -1.20 -4.50
CA VAL A 400 -2.72 -0.15 -4.75
C VAL A 400 -3.04 -0.07 -6.23
N GLY A 401 -4.29 -0.38 -6.57
CA GLY A 401 -4.85 -0.17 -7.91
C GLY A 401 -5.42 1.24 -8.06
N ALA A 402 -5.41 1.77 -9.28
CA ALA A 402 -5.87 3.12 -9.58
C ALA A 402 -7.36 3.17 -9.94
N LEU A 403 -8.11 4.03 -9.27
CA LEU A 403 -9.45 4.46 -9.66
C LEU A 403 -9.38 5.65 -10.62
N ASP A 404 -10.26 5.66 -11.57
CA ASP A 404 -10.47 6.80 -12.47
C ASP A 404 -11.21 7.93 -11.73
N ALA A 405 -10.99 9.16 -12.18
CA ALA A 405 -11.69 10.36 -11.67
C ALA A 405 -13.18 10.39 -12.02
N ASN A 406 -13.76 9.30 -12.46
CA ASN A 406 -15.18 9.14 -12.73
C ASN A 406 -15.99 8.89 -11.45
N ALA A 407 -17.23 9.36 -11.48
CA ALA A 407 -18.10 9.32 -10.32
C ALA A 407 -18.48 7.90 -9.83
N ASP A 408 -18.38 6.90 -10.67
CA ASP A 408 -18.83 5.53 -10.43
C ASP A 408 -17.74 4.58 -9.89
N ASN A 409 -16.62 5.14 -9.41
CA ASN A 409 -15.48 4.37 -8.89
C ASN A 409 -14.92 3.36 -9.89
N ARG A 410 -14.93 3.69 -11.14
CA ARG A 410 -14.40 2.85 -12.19
C ARG A 410 -12.90 2.69 -12.06
N ARG A 411 -12.38 1.51 -12.29
CA ARG A 411 -10.94 1.28 -12.40
C ARG A 411 -10.36 2.13 -13.53
N ALA A 412 -9.25 2.77 -13.31
CA ALA A 412 -8.50 3.44 -14.38
C ALA A 412 -8.09 2.42 -15.45
N SER A 413 -8.27 2.75 -16.73
CA SER A 413 -8.09 1.81 -17.84
C SER A 413 -6.69 1.22 -17.94
N TYR A 414 -5.70 1.95 -17.45
CA TYR A 414 -4.30 1.51 -17.42
C TYR A 414 -3.95 0.63 -16.21
N SER A 415 -4.70 0.75 -15.10
CA SER A 415 -4.34 0.05 -13.86
C SER A 415 -4.33 -1.46 -14.05
N ASN A 416 -3.31 -2.12 -13.52
CA ASN A 416 -3.36 -3.56 -13.32
C ASN A 416 -4.53 -3.91 -12.39
N TYR A 417 -5.03 -5.14 -12.46
CA TYR A 417 -6.27 -5.54 -11.79
C TYR A 417 -6.27 -7.03 -11.45
N GLY A 418 -7.21 -7.43 -10.63
CA GLY A 418 -7.40 -8.84 -10.24
C GLY A 418 -7.41 -9.02 -8.74
N PRO A 419 -7.53 -10.27 -8.26
CA PRO A 419 -7.62 -10.60 -6.83
C PRO A 419 -6.41 -10.12 -6.01
N GLN A 420 -5.26 -9.99 -6.64
CA GLN A 420 -4.01 -9.56 -5.98
C GLN A 420 -4.04 -8.09 -5.53
N ILE A 421 -4.96 -7.26 -6.02
CA ILE A 421 -5.07 -5.86 -5.59
C ILE A 421 -5.61 -5.79 -4.16
N THR A 422 -4.81 -5.21 -3.28
CA THR A 422 -5.18 -5.08 -1.85
C THR A 422 -6.20 -3.98 -1.63
N ILE A 423 -6.01 -2.84 -2.30
CA ILE A 423 -6.88 -1.66 -2.16
C ILE A 423 -6.91 -0.85 -3.46
N TRP A 424 -8.00 -0.13 -3.67
CA TRP A 424 -8.16 0.82 -4.76
C TRP A 424 -8.15 2.24 -4.23
N ALA A 425 -7.41 3.13 -4.89
CA ALA A 425 -7.33 4.54 -4.54
C ALA A 425 -7.43 5.42 -5.81
N PRO A 426 -7.88 6.67 -5.70
CA PRO A 426 -7.83 7.63 -6.80
C PRO A 426 -6.42 7.69 -7.41
N GLY A 427 -6.33 7.52 -8.72
CA GLY A 427 -5.05 7.44 -9.43
C GLY A 427 -5.00 8.26 -10.73
N THR A 428 -6.08 8.94 -11.11
CA THR A 428 -6.09 9.84 -12.27
C THR A 428 -6.40 11.27 -11.84
N GLN A 429 -5.82 12.25 -12.52
CA GLN A 429 -6.02 13.68 -12.25
C GLN A 429 -5.67 14.07 -10.79
N ILE A 430 -4.67 13.43 -10.22
CA ILE A 430 -4.19 13.71 -8.87
C ILE A 430 -3.27 14.92 -8.92
N VAL A 431 -3.59 15.93 -8.14
CA VAL A 431 -2.81 17.16 -8.05
C VAL A 431 -1.77 17.04 -6.95
N SER A 432 -0.53 17.31 -7.27
CA SER A 432 0.57 17.36 -6.31
C SER A 432 1.68 18.30 -6.77
N CYS A 433 2.69 18.50 -5.95
CA CYS A 433 3.82 19.33 -6.31
C CYS A 433 4.63 18.67 -7.45
N PHE A 434 5.21 19.53 -8.27
CA PHE A 434 5.86 19.13 -9.48
C PHE A 434 7.04 20.07 -9.77
N ASN A 435 8.24 19.56 -9.65
CA ASN A 435 9.45 20.37 -9.84
C ASN A 435 10.14 19.99 -11.16
N TYR A 436 9.67 20.55 -12.27
CA TYR A 436 10.22 20.32 -13.59
C TYR A 436 10.61 21.61 -14.28
N GLN A 437 11.89 21.77 -14.57
CA GLN A 437 12.44 22.98 -15.22
C GLN A 437 11.93 23.24 -16.65
N GLY A 438 11.32 22.24 -17.29
CA GLY A 438 10.75 22.36 -18.63
C GLY A 438 9.42 23.10 -18.72
N PHE A 439 8.74 23.34 -17.58
CA PHE A 439 7.53 24.13 -17.55
C PHE A 439 7.83 25.62 -17.46
N ASN A 440 7.37 26.36 -18.43
CA ASN A 440 7.47 27.83 -18.42
C ASN A 440 6.28 28.45 -17.65
N ASP A 441 6.36 29.75 -17.37
CA ASP A 441 5.36 30.47 -16.57
C ASP A 441 3.95 30.47 -17.16
N THR A 442 3.78 30.06 -18.40
CA THR A 442 2.50 29.98 -19.12
C THR A 442 1.92 28.55 -19.12
N SER A 443 2.67 27.56 -18.61
CA SER A 443 2.17 26.18 -18.56
C SER A 443 1.00 26.07 -17.59
N PRO A 444 -0.08 25.38 -17.98
CA PRO A 444 -1.21 25.13 -17.08
C PRO A 444 -0.70 24.43 -15.80
N GLY A 445 -1.08 24.87 -14.60
CA GLY A 445 -0.74 24.26 -13.32
C GLY A 445 0.35 24.98 -12.52
N ARG A 446 0.92 26.01 -13.06
CA ARG A 446 1.96 26.74 -12.34
C ARG A 446 1.40 27.72 -11.32
N VAL A 447 1.91 27.63 -10.09
CA VAL A 447 1.90 28.73 -9.12
C VAL A 447 3.26 29.43 -9.19
N THR A 448 3.25 30.74 -9.27
CA THR A 448 4.48 31.55 -9.21
C THR A 448 5.23 31.26 -7.91
N GLY A 449 6.38 30.64 -8.01
CA GLY A 449 7.17 30.20 -6.85
C GLY A 449 7.99 28.95 -7.18
N VAL A 450 8.40 28.26 -6.14
CA VAL A 450 9.24 27.05 -6.23
C VAL A 450 8.44 25.80 -6.56
N ASP A 451 7.11 25.83 -6.34
CA ASP A 451 6.23 24.69 -6.50
C ASP A 451 5.40 24.77 -7.78
N TYR A 452 5.47 23.72 -8.56
CA TYR A 452 4.60 23.49 -9.68
C TYR A 452 3.57 22.42 -9.28
N TYR A 453 2.31 22.64 -9.61
CA TYR A 453 1.25 21.67 -9.38
C TYR A 453 0.77 21.13 -10.70
N TYR A 454 0.74 19.82 -10.84
CA TYR A 454 0.30 19.16 -12.06
C TYR A 454 -0.56 17.94 -11.74
N PRO A 455 -1.73 17.78 -12.41
CA PRO A 455 -2.52 16.57 -12.32
C PRO A 455 -1.90 15.47 -13.20
N ILE A 456 -1.54 14.36 -12.61
CA ILE A 456 -1.09 13.14 -13.31
C ILE A 456 -2.21 12.13 -13.31
#